data_5c602c68d8cffd2d506b26c82373e26b
#
_entry.id   5c602c68d8cffd2d506b26c82373e26b
#
_cell.length_a   1.000
_cell.length_b   1.000
_cell.length_c   1.000
_cell.angle_alpha   90.00
_cell.angle_beta   90.00
_cell.angle_gamma   90.00
#
_symmetry.space_group_name_H-M   'P 1'
#
loop_
_entity.id
_entity.type
_entity.pdbx_description
1 polymer ?
#
loop_
_entity_poly.entity_id
_entity_poly.type
_entity_poly.pdbx_seq_one_letter_code
_entity_poly.pdbx_strand_id
1 'polypeptide(L)'
;NYTMHPLTAGHVSSLISADVPGVVRTLIKESMGCIPCYITGATGDNHPKAPEAGFAETQRVGQVLATEAIKRCYDALHVSGPLRLRALTRSVPLPLRTRADFEKLPRHGAGEGVIRDNLVRVEEPGATVAVEFSLLAIGPVLLIGVPGELVAELGSVLKWFSPFKRTYIMYQATDSLDYIAHPNAYLWGGFETFCAQLSPTAVRPLINAILDAAEEISDYPWKA
;
A
#
# COMPACT_ATOMS: atom_id res chain seq x y z
N ASN A 1 4.91 10.22 -2.28
CA ASN A 1 4.61 8.81 -2.05
C ASN A 1 5.85 8.10 -1.48
N TYR A 2 5.72 7.45 -0.36
CA TYR A 2 6.83 6.74 0.28
C TYR A 2 6.35 5.41 0.88
N THR A 3 7.15 4.35 0.72
CA THR A 3 6.81 2.99 1.13
C THR A 3 7.44 2.70 2.49
N MET A 4 6.72 2.99 3.56
CA MET A 4 7.13 2.73 4.94
C MET A 4 5.91 2.87 5.87
N HIS A 5 5.70 1.92 6.76
CA HIS A 5 4.71 2.05 7.83
C HIS A 5 5.04 3.24 8.75
N PRO A 6 4.11 4.14 9.05
CA PRO A 6 4.33 5.26 9.98
C PRO A 6 4.16 4.80 11.44
N LEU A 7 5.09 3.97 11.92
CA LEU A 7 5.04 3.31 13.24
C LEU A 7 6.26 3.62 14.12
N THR A 8 6.92 4.77 13.89
CA THR A 8 8.12 5.13 14.66
C THR A 8 7.81 5.59 16.08
N ALA A 9 6.64 6.18 16.33
CA ALA A 9 6.22 6.59 17.68
C ALA A 9 6.01 5.40 18.63
N GLY A 10 5.86 4.19 18.08
CA GLY A 10 5.64 2.97 18.86
C GLY A 10 4.18 2.79 19.30
N HIS A 11 3.88 1.57 19.75
CA HIS A 11 2.53 1.15 20.15
C HIS A 11 2.22 1.37 21.64
N VAL A 12 3.18 1.88 22.40
CA VAL A 12 3.02 2.13 23.85
C VAL A 12 2.55 3.54 24.18
N SER A 13 2.50 4.44 23.17
CA SER A 13 2.01 5.81 23.35
C SER A 13 0.49 5.86 23.29
N SER A 14 -0.13 6.56 24.26
CA SER A 14 -1.56 6.89 24.24
C SER A 14 -1.87 8.22 23.53
N LEU A 15 -0.85 8.89 22.95
CA LEU A 15 -1.00 10.16 22.28
C LEU A 15 -1.41 9.95 20.82
N ILE A 16 -2.30 10.80 20.32
CA ILE A 16 -2.65 10.86 18.91
C ILE A 16 -1.53 11.58 18.16
N SER A 17 -0.98 10.94 17.15
CA SER A 17 0.12 11.47 16.35
C SER A 17 -0.05 11.13 14.87
N ALA A 18 0.38 12.03 14.00
CA ALA A 18 0.52 11.76 12.56
C ALA A 18 1.86 11.09 12.22
N ASP A 19 2.65 10.69 13.22
CA ASP A 19 3.95 10.02 13.08
C ASP A 19 4.87 10.72 12.06
N VAL A 20 5.72 9.99 11.34
CA VAL A 20 6.63 10.50 10.31
C VAL A 20 5.90 11.36 9.24
N PRO A 21 4.73 10.97 8.72
CA PRO A 21 3.98 11.81 7.78
C PRO A 21 3.72 13.23 8.28
N GLY A 22 3.43 13.39 9.56
CA GLY A 22 3.21 14.71 10.18
C GLY A 22 4.46 15.57 10.13
N VAL A 23 5.61 15.03 10.54
CA VAL A 23 6.90 15.71 10.52
C VAL A 23 7.28 16.10 9.09
N VAL A 24 7.18 15.16 8.15
CA VAL A 24 7.50 15.40 6.73
C VAL A 24 6.65 16.53 6.16
N ARG A 25 5.34 16.52 6.40
CA ARG A 25 4.43 17.54 5.89
C ARG A 25 4.72 18.93 6.49
N THR A 26 5.02 18.98 7.78
CA THR A 26 5.36 20.25 8.45
C THR A 26 6.62 20.86 7.85
N LEU A 27 7.70 20.09 7.75
CA LEU A 27 8.98 20.58 7.25
C LEU A 27 8.93 20.99 5.76
N ILE A 28 8.22 20.24 4.92
CA ILE A 28 8.04 20.63 3.51
C ILE A 28 7.23 21.91 3.41
N LYS A 29 6.14 22.04 4.19
CA LYS A 29 5.31 23.24 4.22
C LYS A 29 6.12 24.49 4.63
N GLU A 30 6.92 24.36 5.68
CA GLU A 30 7.77 25.46 6.18
C GLU A 30 8.87 25.86 5.19
N SER A 31 9.49 24.88 4.54
CA SER A 31 10.58 25.11 3.59
C SER A 31 10.12 25.65 2.24
N MET A 32 8.97 25.16 1.73
CA MET A 32 8.55 25.41 0.35
C MET A 32 7.29 26.27 0.23
N GLY A 33 6.62 26.62 1.34
CA GLY A 33 5.40 27.44 1.32
C GLY A 33 4.18 26.76 0.67
N CYS A 34 4.20 25.42 0.51
CA CYS A 34 3.12 24.65 -0.10
C CYS A 34 2.40 23.75 0.92
N ILE A 35 1.26 23.19 0.55
CA ILE A 35 0.55 22.18 1.33
C ILE A 35 0.89 20.80 0.74
N PRO A 36 1.80 20.02 1.35
CA PRO A 36 2.16 18.71 0.83
C PRO A 36 1.11 17.66 1.16
N CYS A 37 0.87 16.74 0.22
CA CYS A 37 0.15 15.50 0.46
C CYS A 37 1.15 14.37 0.69
N TYR A 38 1.00 13.65 1.80
CA TYR A 38 1.74 12.41 2.04
C TYR A 38 0.86 11.22 1.64
N ILE A 39 1.38 10.37 0.77
CA ILE A 39 0.70 9.16 0.32
C ILE A 39 1.59 7.97 0.68
N THR A 40 1.07 7.07 1.51
CA THR A 40 1.75 5.81 1.84
C THR A 40 1.70 4.86 0.64
N GLY A 41 2.84 4.26 0.32
CA GLY A 41 2.98 3.29 -0.76
C GLY A 41 2.59 1.87 -0.35
N ALA A 42 2.98 0.86 -1.13
CA ALA A 42 2.81 -0.55 -0.79
C ALA A 42 3.76 -0.92 0.36
N THR A 43 3.26 -0.92 1.58
CA THR A 43 4.07 -1.02 2.80
C THR A 43 3.59 -2.10 3.76
N GLY A 44 2.72 -3.01 3.31
CA GLY A 44 2.15 -4.05 4.18
C GLY A 44 3.19 -4.84 4.99
N ASP A 45 4.37 -5.05 4.45
CA ASP A 45 5.49 -5.77 5.07
C ASP A 45 6.73 -4.90 5.31
N ASN A 46 6.60 -3.57 5.29
CA ASN A 46 7.76 -2.67 5.32
C ASN A 46 7.71 -1.71 6.50
N HIS A 47 8.55 -1.96 7.50
CA HIS A 47 8.67 -1.16 8.71
C HIS A 47 9.87 -0.20 8.65
N PRO A 48 9.81 0.95 9.35
CA PRO A 48 10.96 1.81 9.51
C PRO A 48 12.04 1.10 10.32
N LYS A 49 13.29 1.32 9.96
CA LYS A 49 14.41 0.95 10.82
C LYS A 49 14.52 1.95 11.96
N ALA A 50 13.76 1.70 13.02
CA ALA A 50 13.68 2.53 14.22
C ALA A 50 14.15 1.71 15.41
N PRO A 51 15.45 1.79 15.81
CA PRO A 51 16.00 0.98 16.91
C PRO A 51 15.34 1.29 18.25
N GLU A 52 14.89 2.52 18.45
CA GLU A 52 14.18 2.95 19.66
C GLU A 52 12.87 3.63 19.27
N ALA A 53 11.74 2.97 19.51
CA ALA A 53 10.44 3.59 19.25
C ALA A 53 10.21 4.81 20.13
N GLY A 54 9.65 5.89 19.54
CA GLY A 54 9.32 7.10 20.28
C GLY A 54 9.32 8.35 19.40
N PHE A 55 8.84 9.46 19.96
CA PHE A 55 8.73 10.72 19.20
C PHE A 55 10.06 11.30 18.75
N ALA A 56 11.15 11.04 19.47
CA ALA A 56 12.48 11.45 19.02
C ALA A 56 12.87 10.74 17.73
N GLU A 57 12.57 9.45 17.62
CA GLU A 57 12.81 8.67 16.40
C GLU A 57 11.88 9.10 15.27
N THR A 58 10.61 9.38 15.58
CA THR A 58 9.66 9.96 14.63
C THR A 58 10.20 11.26 14.02
N GLN A 59 10.74 12.12 14.86
CA GLN A 59 11.34 13.39 14.43
C GLN A 59 12.57 13.15 13.56
N ARG A 60 13.48 12.26 13.97
CA ARG A 60 14.69 11.93 13.22
C ARG A 60 14.40 11.37 11.84
N VAL A 61 13.53 10.36 11.75
CA VAL A 61 13.16 9.72 10.48
C VAL A 61 12.41 10.70 9.59
N GLY A 62 11.50 11.48 10.18
CA GLY A 62 10.74 12.51 9.47
C GLY A 62 11.61 13.60 8.88
N GLN A 63 12.63 14.06 9.61
CA GLN A 63 13.61 15.05 9.12
C GLN A 63 14.43 14.50 7.94
N VAL A 64 14.94 13.27 8.04
CA VAL A 64 15.70 12.63 6.96
C VAL A 64 14.84 12.55 5.69
N LEU A 65 13.62 12.07 5.81
CA LEU A 65 12.71 11.91 4.68
C LEU A 65 12.28 13.27 4.09
N ALA A 66 11.98 14.25 4.93
CA ALA A 66 11.61 15.59 4.48
C ALA A 66 12.76 16.27 3.72
N THR A 67 13.99 16.15 4.23
CA THR A 67 15.17 16.72 3.58
C THR A 67 15.38 16.15 2.18
N GLU A 68 15.28 14.84 2.02
CA GLU A 68 15.40 14.21 0.70
C GLU A 68 14.23 14.60 -0.22
N ALA A 69 13.00 14.68 0.30
CA ALA A 69 11.85 15.12 -0.48
C ALA A 69 12.00 16.58 -0.96
N ILE A 70 12.42 17.50 -0.09
CA ILE A 70 12.66 18.91 -0.43
C ILE A 70 13.74 19.00 -1.52
N LYS A 71 14.87 18.30 -1.35
CA LYS A 71 15.91 18.23 -2.36
C LYS A 71 15.37 17.79 -3.71
N ARG A 72 14.56 16.70 -3.75
CA ARG A 72 13.95 16.21 -5.00
C ARG A 72 12.98 17.20 -5.62
N CYS A 73 12.28 18.00 -4.81
CA CYS A 73 11.41 19.06 -5.32
C CYS A 73 12.20 20.16 -6.05
N TYR A 74 13.37 20.54 -5.53
CA TYR A 74 14.25 21.51 -6.21
C TYR A 74 14.88 20.96 -7.49
N ASP A 75 15.17 19.66 -7.53
CA ASP A 75 15.70 18.96 -8.71
C ASP A 75 14.61 18.63 -9.74
N ALA A 76 13.32 18.78 -9.38
CA ALA A 76 12.22 18.40 -10.24
C ALA A 76 12.09 19.30 -11.47
N LEU A 77 11.94 18.69 -12.64
CA LEU A 77 11.63 19.41 -13.86
C LEU A 77 10.17 19.88 -13.84
N HIS A 78 9.93 21.14 -14.15
CA HIS A 78 8.59 21.65 -14.35
C HIS A 78 7.96 21.02 -15.62
N VAL A 79 6.81 20.39 -15.45
CA VAL A 79 5.99 19.97 -16.59
C VAL A 79 5.12 21.15 -16.99
N SER A 80 5.33 21.68 -18.20
CA SER A 80 4.52 22.76 -18.77
C SER A 80 3.51 22.20 -19.77
N GLY A 81 2.34 22.84 -19.86
CA GLY A 81 1.28 22.47 -20.78
C GLY A 81 0.12 21.68 -20.13
N PRO A 82 -0.94 21.41 -20.90
CA PRO A 82 -2.11 20.73 -20.39
C PRO A 82 -1.79 19.26 -20.07
N LEU A 83 -2.20 18.81 -18.87
CA LEU A 83 -2.14 17.41 -18.48
C LEU A 83 -3.52 16.77 -18.66
N ARG A 84 -3.55 15.62 -19.31
CA ARG A 84 -4.77 14.82 -19.41
C ARG A 84 -5.02 14.09 -18.09
N LEU A 85 -6.21 14.24 -17.56
CA LEU A 85 -6.67 13.50 -16.37
C LEU A 85 -7.61 12.38 -16.81
N ARG A 86 -7.44 11.19 -16.26
CA ARG A 86 -8.32 10.04 -16.44
C ARG A 86 -8.47 9.32 -15.10
N ALA A 87 -9.67 8.91 -14.79
CA ALA A 87 -9.96 8.14 -13.59
C ALA A 87 -10.79 6.91 -13.95
N LEU A 88 -10.56 5.83 -13.24
CA LEU A 88 -11.31 4.59 -13.38
C LEU A 88 -11.44 3.94 -12.02
N THR A 89 -12.64 3.48 -11.68
CA THR A 89 -12.90 2.62 -10.53
C THR A 89 -13.44 1.30 -11.03
N ARG A 90 -12.92 0.21 -10.48
CA ARG A 90 -13.32 -1.16 -10.81
C ARG A 90 -13.56 -1.97 -9.55
N SER A 91 -14.49 -2.90 -9.64
CA SER A 91 -14.71 -3.91 -8.63
C SER A 91 -14.53 -5.29 -9.23
N VAL A 92 -13.86 -6.18 -8.49
CA VAL A 92 -13.62 -7.57 -8.87
C VAL A 92 -14.05 -8.50 -7.73
N PRO A 93 -14.86 -9.55 -8.01
CA PRO A 93 -15.22 -10.53 -6.99
C PRO A 93 -14.02 -11.43 -6.70
N LEU A 94 -13.56 -11.43 -5.45
CA LEU A 94 -12.39 -12.20 -5.01
C LEU A 94 -12.77 -13.16 -3.90
N PRO A 95 -12.18 -14.38 -3.88
CA PRO A 95 -12.46 -15.36 -2.85
C PRO A 95 -11.91 -14.92 -1.50
N LEU A 96 -12.74 -15.05 -0.47
CA LEU A 96 -12.36 -14.88 0.91
C LEU A 96 -11.61 -16.11 1.43
N ARG A 97 -10.84 -15.93 2.48
CA ARG A 97 -10.07 -16.99 3.12
C ARG A 97 -10.98 -17.92 3.89
N THR A 98 -10.83 -19.22 3.64
CA THR A 98 -11.55 -20.28 4.35
C THR A 98 -10.77 -20.74 5.60
N ARG A 99 -11.47 -21.50 6.48
CA ARG A 99 -10.82 -22.20 7.59
C ARG A 99 -9.69 -23.13 7.11
N ALA A 100 -9.92 -23.84 6.01
CA ALA A 100 -8.91 -24.75 5.44
C ALA A 100 -7.66 -24.01 4.93
N ASP A 101 -7.81 -22.80 4.39
CA ASP A 101 -6.67 -21.95 4.02
C ASP A 101 -5.91 -21.49 5.28
N PHE A 102 -6.63 -21.10 6.32
CA PHE A 102 -6.04 -20.65 7.57
C PHE A 102 -5.27 -21.75 8.30
N GLU A 103 -5.82 -22.95 8.36
CA GLU A 103 -5.21 -24.09 9.05
C GLU A 103 -3.92 -24.60 8.37
N LYS A 104 -3.72 -24.30 7.09
CA LYS A 104 -2.49 -24.60 6.36
C LYS A 104 -1.34 -23.65 6.65
N LEU A 105 -1.60 -22.48 7.28
CA LEU A 105 -0.56 -21.50 7.56
C LEU A 105 0.45 -22.05 8.57
N PRO A 106 1.75 -21.94 8.31
CA PRO A 106 2.78 -22.24 9.30
C PRO A 106 2.66 -21.31 10.50
N ARG A 107 2.59 -21.88 11.72
CA ARG A 107 2.36 -21.14 12.96
C ARG A 107 3.61 -20.44 13.53
N HIS A 108 4.34 -19.73 12.70
CA HIS A 108 5.47 -18.92 13.15
C HIS A 108 5.34 -17.49 12.61
N GLY A 109 5.96 -16.55 13.28
CA GLY A 109 5.90 -15.13 12.91
C GLY A 109 4.62 -14.41 13.31
N ALA A 110 3.70 -15.08 14.01
CA ALA A 110 2.52 -14.45 14.61
C ALA A 110 2.29 -14.99 16.03
N GLY A 111 1.90 -14.10 16.93
CA GLY A 111 1.51 -14.48 18.29
C GLY A 111 0.18 -15.26 18.33
N GLU A 112 -0.02 -16.10 19.35
CA GLU A 112 -1.26 -16.89 19.51
C GLU A 112 -2.53 -16.03 19.55
N GLY A 113 -2.45 -14.81 20.10
CA GLY A 113 -3.55 -13.84 20.09
C GLY A 113 -3.98 -13.47 18.68
N VAL A 114 -3.01 -13.15 17.81
CA VAL A 114 -3.26 -12.82 16.39
C VAL A 114 -3.91 -14.01 15.67
N ILE A 115 -3.38 -15.21 15.91
CA ILE A 115 -3.92 -16.44 15.29
C ILE A 115 -5.37 -16.65 15.73
N ARG A 116 -5.65 -16.59 17.03
CA ARG A 116 -7.00 -16.76 17.59
C ARG A 116 -7.98 -15.72 17.05
N ASP A 117 -7.59 -14.44 17.08
CA ASP A 117 -8.47 -13.33 16.73
C ASP A 117 -8.80 -13.30 15.21
N ASN A 118 -7.93 -13.87 14.38
CA ASN A 118 -8.17 -13.99 12.94
C ASN A 118 -8.81 -15.31 12.51
N LEU A 119 -8.81 -16.35 13.37
CA LEU A 119 -9.51 -17.60 13.09
C LEU A 119 -11.04 -17.41 12.99
N VAL A 120 -11.61 -16.44 13.70
CA VAL A 120 -13.04 -16.11 13.64
C VAL A 120 -13.44 -15.32 12.40
N ARG A 121 -12.47 -14.88 11.60
CA ARG A 121 -12.67 -14.08 10.38
C ARG A 121 -12.57 -14.92 9.10
N VAL A 122 -12.59 -16.22 9.22
CA VAL A 122 -12.61 -17.13 8.07
C VAL A 122 -14.04 -17.35 7.59
N GLU A 123 -14.19 -17.56 6.30
CA GLU A 123 -15.48 -17.68 5.64
C GLU A 123 -15.74 -19.10 5.14
N GLU A 124 -16.99 -19.38 4.75
CA GLU A 124 -17.36 -20.64 4.14
C GLU A 124 -16.74 -20.78 2.73
N PRO A 125 -16.45 -22.00 2.28
CA PRO A 125 -15.95 -22.25 0.94
C PRO A 125 -16.86 -21.65 -0.14
N GLY A 126 -16.27 -20.87 -1.05
CA GLY A 126 -16.98 -20.19 -2.14
C GLY A 126 -17.45 -18.78 -1.80
N ALA A 127 -17.29 -18.30 -0.55
CA ALA A 127 -17.56 -16.91 -0.22
C ALA A 127 -16.62 -15.96 -0.96
N THR A 128 -17.19 -14.88 -1.48
CA THR A 128 -16.44 -13.83 -2.21
C THR A 128 -16.78 -12.45 -1.67
N VAL A 129 -15.87 -11.52 -1.85
CA VAL A 129 -16.07 -10.09 -1.59
C VAL A 129 -15.82 -9.30 -2.87
N ALA A 130 -16.62 -8.27 -3.11
CA ALA A 130 -16.39 -7.32 -4.19
C ALA A 130 -15.27 -6.35 -3.78
N VAL A 131 -14.10 -6.50 -4.35
CA VAL A 131 -12.91 -5.70 -4.05
C VAL A 131 -12.83 -4.55 -5.03
N GLU A 132 -13.01 -3.33 -4.53
CA GLU A 132 -12.92 -2.12 -5.33
C GLU A 132 -11.50 -1.54 -5.29
N PHE A 133 -10.98 -1.17 -6.47
CA PHE A 133 -9.73 -0.41 -6.61
C PHE A 133 -9.95 0.79 -7.54
N SER A 134 -9.10 1.79 -7.41
CA SER A 134 -9.21 3.04 -8.18
C SER A 134 -7.90 3.38 -8.86
N LEU A 135 -8.00 3.98 -10.04
CA LEU A 135 -6.89 4.46 -10.84
C LEU A 135 -7.08 5.94 -11.16
N LEU A 136 -6.05 6.73 -10.98
CA LEU A 136 -6.00 8.13 -11.39
C LEU A 136 -4.74 8.38 -12.22
N ALA A 137 -4.92 8.62 -13.51
CA ALA A 137 -3.85 8.99 -14.40
C ALA A 137 -3.76 10.52 -14.57
N ILE A 138 -2.57 11.06 -14.35
CA ILE A 138 -2.25 12.50 -14.50
C ILE A 138 -1.10 12.59 -15.51
N GLY A 139 -1.43 12.77 -16.79
CA GLY A 139 -0.46 12.68 -17.88
C GLY A 139 0.28 11.32 -17.83
N PRO A 140 1.64 11.32 -17.68
CA PRO A 140 2.45 10.10 -17.68
C PRO A 140 2.51 9.40 -16.28
N VAL A 141 1.76 9.88 -15.30
CA VAL A 141 1.77 9.37 -13.93
C VAL A 141 0.48 8.62 -13.64
N LEU A 142 0.57 7.45 -13.03
CA LEU A 142 -0.55 6.66 -12.53
C LEU A 142 -0.50 6.56 -11.00
N LEU A 143 -1.61 6.86 -10.35
CA LEU A 143 -1.87 6.54 -8.95
C LEU A 143 -2.84 5.35 -8.91
N ILE A 144 -2.48 4.31 -8.16
CA ILE A 144 -3.30 3.10 -7.97
C ILE A 144 -3.74 3.05 -6.52
N GLY A 145 -5.04 3.23 -6.26
CA GLY A 145 -5.66 3.04 -4.97
C GLY A 145 -6.01 1.57 -4.76
N VAL A 146 -5.45 0.95 -3.70
CA VAL A 146 -5.73 -0.44 -3.33
C VAL A 146 -6.45 -0.50 -1.99
N PRO A 147 -7.45 -1.38 -1.82
CA PRO A 147 -8.29 -1.43 -0.64
C PRO A 147 -7.69 -2.30 0.48
N GLY A 148 -6.40 -2.16 0.74
CA GLY A 148 -5.74 -2.94 1.79
C GLY A 148 -4.25 -2.67 1.90
N GLU A 149 -3.63 -3.39 2.82
CA GLU A 149 -2.21 -3.32 3.13
C GLU A 149 -1.39 -4.16 2.13
N LEU A 150 -1.20 -3.60 0.94
CA LEU A 150 -0.44 -4.26 -0.12
C LEU A 150 1.04 -4.38 0.28
N VAL A 151 1.61 -5.58 0.22
CA VAL A 151 3.04 -5.82 0.48
C VAL A 151 3.92 -5.22 -0.62
N ALA A 152 5.16 -4.87 -0.27
CA ALA A 152 6.08 -4.13 -1.14
C ALA A 152 6.39 -4.86 -2.47
N GLU A 153 6.48 -6.19 -2.44
CA GLU A 153 6.72 -7.00 -3.64
C GLU A 153 5.61 -6.84 -4.67
N LEU A 154 4.34 -6.92 -4.26
CA LEU A 154 3.19 -6.72 -5.15
C LEU A 154 3.11 -5.29 -5.67
N GLY A 155 3.44 -4.31 -4.84
CA GLY A 155 3.58 -2.92 -5.28
C GLY A 155 4.64 -2.75 -6.35
N SER A 156 5.75 -3.49 -6.26
CA SER A 156 6.81 -3.51 -7.27
C SER A 156 6.33 -4.16 -8.57
N VAL A 157 5.61 -5.27 -8.50
CA VAL A 157 4.99 -5.93 -9.67
C VAL A 157 4.09 -4.94 -10.42
N LEU A 158 3.19 -4.24 -9.72
CA LEU A 158 2.31 -3.25 -10.33
C LEU A 158 3.09 -2.11 -11.02
N LYS A 159 4.21 -1.67 -10.42
CA LYS A 159 5.05 -0.62 -11.00
C LYS A 159 5.81 -1.10 -12.24
N TRP A 160 6.31 -2.34 -12.24
CA TRP A 160 7.10 -2.88 -13.35
C TRP A 160 6.26 -3.19 -14.58
N PHE A 161 5.04 -3.67 -14.38
CA PHE A 161 4.14 -4.05 -15.48
C PHE A 161 3.16 -2.93 -15.87
N SER A 162 3.16 -1.81 -15.16
CA SER A 162 2.33 -0.66 -15.52
C SER A 162 2.75 -0.05 -16.87
N PRO A 163 1.79 0.30 -17.74
CA PRO A 163 2.08 0.99 -19.00
C PRO A 163 2.43 2.48 -18.83
N PHE A 164 2.43 2.98 -17.60
CA PHE A 164 2.73 4.38 -17.30
C PHE A 164 4.22 4.59 -16.97
N LYS A 165 4.76 5.74 -17.36
CA LYS A 165 6.15 6.11 -17.06
C LYS A 165 6.46 6.15 -15.56
N ARG A 166 5.47 6.48 -14.74
CA ARG A 166 5.56 6.53 -13.28
C ARG A 166 4.26 6.00 -12.68
N THR A 167 4.39 5.03 -11.79
CA THR A 167 3.25 4.44 -11.08
C THR A 167 3.51 4.48 -9.58
N TYR A 168 2.51 4.94 -8.83
CA TYR A 168 2.52 5.05 -7.38
C TYR A 168 1.33 4.32 -6.80
N ILE A 169 1.56 3.63 -5.69
CA ILE A 169 0.49 2.94 -4.96
C ILE A 169 -0.03 3.89 -3.86
N MET A 170 -1.34 3.95 -3.72
CA MET A 170 -2.04 4.54 -2.59
C MET A 170 -2.59 3.40 -1.72
N TYR A 171 -1.96 3.22 -0.60
CA TYR A 171 -2.25 2.18 0.39
C TYR A 171 -3.56 2.47 1.13
N GLN A 172 -4.35 1.42 1.40
CA GLN A 172 -5.66 1.50 2.07
C GLN A 172 -6.58 2.61 1.50
N ALA A 173 -6.57 2.74 0.19
CA ALA A 173 -7.47 3.64 -0.50
C ALA A 173 -8.72 2.88 -0.93
N THR A 174 -9.89 3.50 -0.77
CA THR A 174 -11.22 3.00 -1.09
C THR A 174 -11.84 2.07 -0.03
N ASP A 175 -11.09 1.17 0.60
CA ASP A 175 -11.55 0.25 1.62
C ASP A 175 -10.37 -0.27 2.47
N SER A 176 -10.64 -1.19 3.41
CA SER A 176 -9.63 -1.84 4.25
C SER A 176 -9.90 -3.34 4.38
N LEU A 177 -9.23 -4.14 3.56
CA LEU A 177 -9.26 -5.61 3.57
C LEU A 177 -8.07 -6.22 4.34
N ASP A 178 -7.50 -5.47 5.28
CA ASP A 178 -6.23 -5.82 5.94
C ASP A 178 -5.12 -6.13 4.91
N TYR A 179 -4.29 -7.15 5.16
CA TYR A 179 -3.12 -7.43 4.33
C TYR A 179 -3.46 -8.11 3.01
N ILE A 180 -2.83 -7.62 1.95
CA ILE A 180 -2.79 -8.26 0.64
C ILE A 180 -1.37 -8.80 0.45
N ALA A 181 -1.14 -10.01 0.97
CA ALA A 181 0.16 -10.64 1.01
C ALA A 181 0.49 -11.38 -0.29
N HIS A 182 1.77 -11.43 -0.66
CA HIS A 182 2.20 -12.22 -1.81
C HIS A 182 1.88 -13.72 -1.60
N PRO A 183 1.43 -14.45 -2.64
CA PRO A 183 1.06 -15.87 -2.49
C PRO A 183 2.14 -16.75 -1.86
N ASN A 184 3.41 -16.48 -2.14
CA ASN A 184 4.53 -17.22 -1.53
C ASN A 184 4.67 -16.99 -0.02
N ALA A 185 4.21 -15.84 0.51
CA ALA A 185 4.25 -15.57 1.93
C ALA A 185 3.44 -16.59 2.75
N TYR A 186 2.36 -17.12 2.17
CA TYR A 186 1.55 -18.15 2.81
C TYR A 186 2.30 -19.49 3.02
N LEU A 187 3.40 -19.73 2.29
CA LEU A 187 4.26 -20.89 2.51
C LEU A 187 5.15 -20.71 3.75
N TRP A 188 5.42 -19.48 4.15
CA TRP A 188 6.31 -19.13 5.25
C TRP A 188 5.56 -18.74 6.51
N GLY A 189 4.29 -18.36 6.40
CA GLY A 189 3.50 -17.79 7.51
C GLY A 189 3.86 -16.33 7.77
N GLY A 190 3.63 -15.87 8.99
CA GLY A 190 3.89 -14.50 9.41
C GLY A 190 2.63 -13.70 9.69
N PHE A 191 2.79 -12.56 10.36
CA PHE A 191 1.70 -11.70 10.83
C PHE A 191 0.74 -11.33 9.69
N GLU A 192 1.28 -10.89 8.56
CA GLU A 192 0.53 -10.40 7.40
C GLU A 192 -0.39 -11.49 6.83
N THR A 193 0.09 -12.73 6.78
CA THR A 193 -0.70 -13.85 6.24
C THR A 193 -1.80 -14.28 7.19
N PHE A 194 -1.60 -14.17 8.50
CA PHE A 194 -2.66 -14.43 9.47
C PHE A 194 -3.73 -13.35 9.48
N CYS A 195 -3.38 -12.11 9.22
CA CYS A 195 -4.33 -10.98 9.17
C CYS A 195 -5.04 -10.83 7.82
N ALA A 196 -4.52 -11.41 6.73
CA ALA A 196 -5.14 -11.33 5.40
C ALA A 196 -6.56 -11.91 5.40
N GLN A 197 -7.52 -11.19 4.83
CA GLN A 197 -8.91 -11.67 4.68
C GLN A 197 -9.13 -12.43 3.37
N LEU A 198 -8.38 -12.06 2.33
CA LEU A 198 -8.49 -12.72 1.03
C LEU A 198 -7.81 -14.09 1.03
N SER A 199 -8.36 -15.02 0.25
CA SER A 199 -7.68 -16.28 -0.05
C SER A 199 -6.35 -16.02 -0.76
N PRO A 200 -5.32 -16.88 -0.56
CA PRO A 200 -4.07 -16.79 -1.32
C PRO A 200 -4.28 -16.80 -2.84
N THR A 201 -5.36 -17.40 -3.32
CA THR A 201 -5.71 -17.47 -4.74
C THR A 201 -6.31 -16.18 -5.30
N ALA A 202 -6.74 -15.24 -4.44
CA ALA A 202 -7.34 -13.98 -4.83
C ALA A 202 -6.32 -12.96 -5.38
N VAL A 203 -5.06 -13.07 -4.96
CA VAL A 203 -4.05 -12.03 -5.19
C VAL A 203 -3.73 -11.87 -6.67
N ARG A 204 -3.52 -12.97 -7.38
CA ARG A 204 -3.19 -12.92 -8.82
C ARG A 204 -4.32 -12.32 -9.67
N PRO A 205 -5.59 -12.72 -9.50
CA PRO A 205 -6.71 -12.05 -10.16
C PRO A 205 -6.81 -10.56 -9.87
N LEU A 206 -6.56 -10.12 -8.62
CA LEU A 206 -6.55 -8.71 -8.26
C LEU A 206 -5.46 -7.93 -9.02
N ILE A 207 -4.23 -8.42 -9.00
CA ILE A 207 -3.10 -7.76 -9.68
C ILE A 207 -3.35 -7.66 -11.18
N ASN A 208 -3.85 -8.74 -11.80
CA ASN A 208 -4.19 -8.74 -13.23
C ASN A 208 -5.29 -7.71 -13.53
N ALA A 209 -6.37 -7.69 -12.76
CA ALA A 209 -7.46 -6.73 -12.96
C ALA A 209 -6.99 -5.27 -12.86
N ILE A 210 -6.06 -4.97 -11.94
CA ILE A 210 -5.46 -3.64 -11.81
C ILE A 210 -4.61 -3.29 -13.05
N LEU A 211 -3.80 -4.22 -13.54
CA LEU A 211 -2.97 -4.01 -14.72
C LEU A 211 -3.80 -3.85 -15.99
N ASP A 212 -4.82 -4.70 -16.20
CA ASP A 212 -5.76 -4.59 -17.32
C ASP A 212 -6.46 -3.22 -17.33
N ALA A 213 -6.91 -2.76 -16.16
CA ALA A 213 -7.52 -1.44 -16.00
C ALA A 213 -6.51 -0.29 -16.25
N ALA A 214 -5.24 -0.46 -15.87
CA ALA A 214 -4.18 0.50 -16.16
C ALA A 214 -3.90 0.59 -17.67
N GLU A 215 -3.90 -0.52 -18.38
CA GLU A 215 -3.80 -0.56 -19.82
C GLU A 215 -4.98 0.15 -20.49
N GLU A 216 -6.20 -0.09 -20.02
CA GLU A 216 -7.41 0.53 -20.56
C GLU A 216 -7.34 2.06 -20.56
N ILE A 217 -6.89 2.66 -19.44
CA ILE A 217 -6.81 4.12 -19.32
C ILE A 217 -5.49 4.71 -19.81
N SER A 218 -4.54 3.89 -20.24
CA SER A 218 -3.25 4.36 -20.75
C SER A 218 -3.38 4.90 -22.17
N ASP A 219 -2.40 5.66 -22.60
CA ASP A 219 -2.18 6.00 -24.04
C ASP A 219 -1.19 5.03 -24.70
N TYR A 220 -0.99 3.86 -24.10
CA TYR A 220 -0.07 2.85 -24.58
C TYR A 220 -0.51 2.32 -25.96
N PRO A 221 0.35 2.42 -26.99
CA PRO A 221 -0.06 2.16 -28.38
C PRO A 221 -0.29 0.67 -28.70
N TRP A 222 0.19 -0.23 -27.84
CA TRP A 222 0.13 -1.68 -28.05
C TRP A 222 -0.92 -2.34 -27.17
N LYS A 223 -2.08 -1.71 -27.01
CA LYS A 223 -3.23 -2.32 -26.34
C LYS A 223 -3.67 -3.57 -27.10
N ALA A 224 -3.87 -4.68 -26.36
CA ALA A 224 -4.40 -5.91 -26.93
C ALA A 224 -5.87 -5.75 -27.34
#